data_c1c79eea8544ba4c6abed49143491a62
#
_entry.id   c1c79eea8544ba4c6abed49143491a62
#
_cell.length_a   1.000
_cell.length_b   1.000
_cell.length_c   1.000
_cell.angle_alpha   90.00
_cell.angle_beta   90.00
_cell.angle_gamma   90.00
#
_symmetry.space_group_name_H-M   'P 1'
#
loop_
_entity.id
_entity.type
_entity.pdbx_description
1 polymer ?
#
loop_
_entity_poly.entity_id
_entity_poly.type
_entity_poly.pdbx_seq_one_letter_code
_entity_poly.pdbx_strand_id
1 'polypeptide(L)'
;DFTEENTGTGMTFSRAGTAGVQSTGVFWAGDQSSTFDALQDSISAGLSAGISGIPFWGWDLAGFTGDFPTAELYKRSTQAAAFAPIMQFHSEKANPSPSEERSPWNVQERTGDDTIIPTFRYYVNTRMNILPYIYSEAQQCTEDGTPLMRAMMIDFPEDPEAYDLEEQYMF
;
A
#
# COMPACT_ATOMS: atom_id res chain seq x y z
N ASP A 1 -14.53 -19.27 7.89
CA ASP A 1 -15.30 -18.38 7.03
C ASP A 1 -15.65 -19.07 5.70
N PHE A 2 -16.57 -18.50 4.91
CA PHE A 2 -17.05 -19.13 3.66
C PHE A 2 -15.89 -19.48 2.69
N THR A 3 -14.91 -18.60 2.56
CA THR A 3 -13.77 -18.82 1.67
C THR A 3 -12.89 -19.97 2.18
N GLU A 4 -12.58 -19.98 3.45
CA GLU A 4 -11.78 -21.01 4.09
C GLU A 4 -12.47 -22.40 4.02
N GLU A 5 -13.79 -22.44 4.28
CA GLU A 5 -14.60 -23.67 4.20
C GLU A 5 -14.64 -24.26 2.78
N ASN A 6 -14.59 -23.42 1.74
CA ASN A 6 -14.74 -23.85 0.35
C ASN A 6 -13.42 -24.00 -0.41
N THR A 7 -12.35 -23.32 0.02
CA THR A 7 -11.05 -23.32 -0.68
C THR A 7 -9.89 -23.81 0.17
N GLY A 8 -10.11 -24.05 1.48
CA GLY A 8 -9.08 -24.42 2.45
C GLY A 8 -8.18 -23.26 2.90
N THR A 9 -8.18 -22.15 2.17
CA THR A 9 -7.47 -20.90 2.51
C THR A 9 -8.30 -19.72 2.02
N GLY A 10 -8.32 -18.65 2.77
CA GLY A 10 -9.01 -17.44 2.34
C GLY A 10 -8.63 -16.26 3.19
N MET A 11 -8.63 -15.08 2.56
CA MET A 11 -8.39 -13.81 3.22
C MET A 11 -9.34 -12.78 2.62
N THR A 12 -10.02 -12.03 3.47
CA THR A 12 -10.81 -10.90 3.01
C THR A 12 -9.92 -9.70 2.75
N PHE A 13 -10.24 -8.96 1.70
CA PHE A 13 -9.62 -7.69 1.39
C PHE A 13 -10.71 -6.63 1.42
N SER A 14 -10.68 -5.78 2.44
CA SER A 14 -11.79 -4.89 2.78
C SER A 14 -11.36 -3.44 2.74
N ARG A 15 -12.29 -2.57 2.40
CA ARG A 15 -12.09 -1.14 2.26
C ARG A 15 -12.36 -0.37 3.55
N ALA A 16 -13.28 -0.85 4.36
CA ALA A 16 -13.71 -0.19 5.59
C ALA A 16 -13.99 -1.20 6.68
N GLY A 17 -13.85 -0.76 7.91
CA GLY A 17 -14.12 -1.59 9.07
C GLY A 17 -14.19 -0.78 10.36
N THR A 18 -14.45 -1.48 11.43
CA THR A 18 -14.50 -0.93 12.81
C THR A 18 -13.62 -1.78 13.71
N ALA A 19 -13.52 -1.45 14.99
CA ALA A 19 -12.76 -2.24 15.96
C ALA A 19 -13.19 -3.72 15.93
N GLY A 20 -12.22 -4.62 15.84
CA GLY A 20 -12.42 -6.07 15.73
C GLY A 20 -12.26 -6.65 14.32
N VAL A 21 -12.28 -5.82 13.28
CA VAL A 21 -12.17 -6.30 11.88
C VAL A 21 -10.76 -6.78 11.51
N GLN A 22 -9.75 -6.38 12.25
CA GLN A 22 -8.36 -6.79 12.02
C GLN A 22 -8.16 -8.30 12.02
N SER A 23 -9.05 -9.05 12.65
CA SER A 23 -9.03 -10.51 12.65
C SER A 23 -9.56 -11.14 11.35
N THR A 24 -10.11 -10.35 10.44
CA THR A 24 -10.83 -10.87 9.27
C THR A 24 -10.05 -10.77 7.97
N GLY A 25 -8.97 -10.02 7.90
CA GLY A 25 -8.19 -9.89 6.67
C GLY A 25 -7.35 -8.62 6.59
N VAL A 26 -7.14 -8.14 5.38
CA VAL A 26 -6.33 -6.96 5.06
C VAL A 26 -7.19 -5.83 4.51
N PHE A 27 -6.63 -4.61 4.51
CA PHE A 27 -7.37 -3.40 4.19
C PHE A 27 -6.60 -2.50 3.22
N TRP A 28 -7.32 -1.62 2.51
CA TRP A 28 -6.71 -0.59 1.66
C TRP A 28 -7.46 0.75 1.75
N ALA A 29 -6.81 1.79 1.27
CA ALA A 29 -7.28 3.18 1.37
C ALA A 29 -8.59 3.48 0.61
N GLY A 30 -9.05 2.59 -0.26
CA GLY A 30 -10.23 2.82 -1.10
C GLY A 30 -9.88 3.56 -2.39
N ASP A 31 -10.83 4.35 -2.89
CA ASP A 31 -10.80 4.95 -4.22
C ASP A 31 -10.12 6.33 -4.22
N GLN A 32 -8.87 6.41 -3.75
CA GLN A 32 -8.15 7.68 -3.69
C GLN A 32 -7.88 8.27 -5.09
N SER A 33 -7.81 9.59 -5.16
CA SER A 33 -7.44 10.31 -6.37
C SER A 33 -5.97 10.08 -6.76
N SER A 34 -5.67 10.22 -8.06
CA SER A 34 -4.30 10.13 -8.57
C SER A 34 -3.54 11.44 -8.38
N THR A 35 -3.23 11.78 -7.11
CA THR A 35 -2.50 12.98 -6.71
C THR A 35 -1.43 12.66 -5.67
N PHE A 36 -0.43 13.53 -5.51
CA PHE A 36 0.56 13.40 -4.45
C PHE A 36 -0.06 13.56 -3.05
N ASP A 37 -1.01 14.48 -2.89
CA ASP A 37 -1.72 14.69 -1.63
C ASP A 37 -2.44 13.40 -1.21
N ALA A 38 -3.16 12.76 -2.13
CA ALA A 38 -3.85 11.50 -1.85
C ALA A 38 -2.87 10.33 -1.56
N LEU A 39 -1.67 10.32 -2.15
CA LEU A 39 -0.62 9.37 -1.79
C LEU A 39 -0.14 9.60 -0.36
N GLN A 40 0.13 10.85 0.02
CA GLN A 40 0.54 11.22 1.36
C GLN A 40 -0.53 10.85 2.39
N ASP A 41 -1.80 11.17 2.09
CA ASP A 41 -2.94 10.80 2.93
C ASP A 41 -3.07 9.29 3.11
N SER A 42 -2.83 8.51 2.05
CA SER A 42 -2.88 7.04 2.11
C SER A 42 -1.79 6.45 2.99
N ILE A 43 -0.58 7.02 2.97
CA ILE A 43 0.53 6.63 3.85
C ILE A 43 0.18 6.98 5.31
N SER A 44 -0.25 8.21 5.56
CA SER A 44 -0.63 8.70 6.89
C SER A 44 -1.79 7.89 7.48
N ALA A 45 -2.79 7.57 6.65
CA ALA A 45 -3.89 6.68 7.04
C ALA A 45 -3.41 5.28 7.39
N GLY A 46 -2.42 4.74 6.66
CA GLY A 46 -1.81 3.45 6.96
C GLY A 46 -1.09 3.42 8.31
N LEU A 47 -0.34 4.48 8.63
CA LEU A 47 0.32 4.63 9.94
C LEU A 47 -0.72 4.70 11.07
N SER A 48 -1.78 5.47 10.87
CA SER A 48 -2.89 5.61 11.82
C SER A 48 -3.69 4.31 11.98
N ALA A 49 -3.92 3.59 10.89
CA ALA A 49 -4.58 2.28 10.89
C ALA A 49 -3.74 1.25 11.66
N GLY A 50 -2.43 1.23 11.46
CA GLY A 50 -1.50 0.35 12.17
C GLY A 50 -1.59 0.52 13.69
N ILE A 51 -1.49 1.76 14.18
CA ILE A 51 -1.63 2.10 15.61
C ILE A 51 -3.03 1.72 16.14
N SER A 52 -4.04 1.77 15.29
CA SER A 52 -5.42 1.41 15.62
C SER A 52 -5.70 -0.10 15.56
N GLY A 53 -4.67 -0.93 15.36
CA GLY A 53 -4.76 -2.39 15.31
C GLY A 53 -5.14 -2.96 13.94
N ILE A 54 -4.99 -2.18 12.85
CA ILE A 54 -5.19 -2.63 11.46
C ILE A 54 -3.83 -2.55 10.72
N PRO A 55 -2.93 -3.50 10.95
CA PRO A 55 -1.54 -3.40 10.50
C PRO A 55 -1.33 -3.76 9.03
N PHE A 56 -2.25 -4.52 8.42
CA PHE A 56 -2.14 -4.98 7.03
C PHE A 56 -2.89 -4.03 6.11
N TRP A 57 -2.20 -2.99 5.71
CA TRP A 57 -2.71 -1.86 4.95
C TRP A 57 -2.00 -1.70 3.60
N GLY A 58 -2.73 -1.18 2.64
CA GLY A 58 -2.20 -0.78 1.34
C GLY A 58 -3.04 0.32 0.68
N TRP A 59 -2.70 0.64 -0.54
CA TRP A 59 -3.43 1.60 -1.38
C TRP A 59 -3.31 1.20 -2.85
N ASP A 60 -4.19 1.74 -3.66
CA ASP A 60 -4.15 1.55 -5.12
C ASP A 60 -3.00 2.39 -5.68
N LEU A 61 -2.07 1.73 -6.34
CA LEU A 61 -0.83 2.32 -6.82
C LEU A 61 -1.11 3.48 -7.78
N ALA A 62 -0.64 4.67 -7.41
CA ALA A 62 -0.87 5.94 -8.08
C ALA A 62 -2.36 6.37 -8.16
N GLY A 63 -3.21 5.83 -7.29
CA GLY A 63 -4.61 6.19 -7.19
C GLY A 63 -5.57 5.29 -7.96
N PHE A 64 -6.85 5.42 -7.68
CA PHE A 64 -7.95 4.68 -8.30
C PHE A 64 -8.80 5.57 -9.21
N THR A 65 -9.15 6.77 -8.76
CA THR A 65 -10.07 7.70 -9.42
C THR A 65 -9.38 9.02 -9.84
N GLY A 66 -10.15 9.88 -10.48
CA GLY A 66 -9.71 11.20 -10.91
C GLY A 66 -8.85 11.16 -12.18
N ASP A 67 -8.06 12.19 -12.38
CA ASP A 67 -7.19 12.32 -13.54
C ASP A 67 -6.21 11.14 -13.64
N PHE A 68 -5.83 10.82 -14.86
CA PHE A 68 -4.85 9.76 -15.08
C PHE A 68 -3.50 10.12 -14.45
N PRO A 69 -2.83 9.20 -13.75
CA PRO A 69 -1.62 9.53 -12.99
C PRO A 69 -0.48 10.01 -13.89
N THR A 70 0.30 10.95 -13.39
CA THR A 70 1.57 11.32 -14.01
C THR A 70 2.60 10.21 -13.84
N ALA A 71 3.60 10.18 -14.74
CA ALA A 71 4.71 9.23 -14.63
C ALA A 71 5.47 9.35 -13.30
N GLU A 72 5.66 10.58 -12.80
CA GLU A 72 6.33 10.83 -11.53
C GLU A 72 5.54 10.25 -10.35
N LEU A 73 4.23 10.53 -10.28
CA LEU A 73 3.36 9.98 -9.24
C LEU A 73 3.39 8.45 -9.24
N TYR A 74 3.33 7.83 -10.44
CA TYR A 74 3.37 6.38 -10.57
C TYR A 74 4.66 5.79 -10.00
N LYS A 75 5.81 6.39 -10.37
CA LYS A 75 7.12 5.96 -9.88
C LYS A 75 7.25 6.13 -8.36
N ARG A 76 6.85 7.27 -7.82
CA ARG A 76 6.90 7.53 -6.36
C ARG A 76 5.97 6.61 -5.57
N SER A 77 4.74 6.43 -6.07
CA SER A 77 3.82 5.48 -5.44
C SER A 77 4.35 4.04 -5.45
N THR A 78 5.00 3.63 -6.54
CA THR A 78 5.66 2.32 -6.63
C THR A 78 6.78 2.17 -5.59
N GLN A 79 7.59 3.22 -5.41
CA GLN A 79 8.66 3.24 -4.41
C GLN A 79 8.12 3.06 -3.00
N ALA A 80 7.11 3.85 -2.63
CA ALA A 80 6.48 3.76 -1.31
C ALA A 80 5.78 2.41 -1.10
N ALA A 81 5.00 1.93 -2.08
CA ALA A 81 4.25 0.68 -1.97
C ALA A 81 5.15 -0.56 -1.85
N ALA A 82 6.38 -0.53 -2.34
CA ALA A 82 7.34 -1.62 -2.15
C ALA A 82 7.66 -1.87 -0.66
N PHE A 83 7.50 -0.85 0.18
CA PHE A 83 7.71 -0.86 1.62
C PHE A 83 6.41 -0.62 2.39
N ALA A 84 5.31 -1.16 1.89
CA ALA A 84 4.02 -1.20 2.57
C ALA A 84 3.59 -2.65 2.79
N PRO A 85 2.74 -2.95 3.78
CA PRO A 85 2.27 -4.31 4.01
C PRO A 85 1.61 -4.93 2.78
N ILE A 86 0.78 -4.17 2.08
CA ILE A 86 0.11 -4.57 0.83
C ILE A 86 0.60 -3.68 -0.32
N MET A 87 1.00 -4.29 -1.41
CA MET A 87 1.34 -3.61 -2.67
C MET A 87 0.43 -4.13 -3.78
N GLN A 88 -0.33 -3.24 -4.38
CA GLN A 88 -1.24 -3.57 -5.49
C GLN A 88 -1.37 -2.41 -6.46
N PHE A 89 -1.74 -2.70 -7.69
CA PHE A 89 -2.38 -1.72 -8.56
C PHE A 89 -3.83 -2.16 -8.82
N HIS A 90 -4.72 -1.21 -8.74
CA HIS A 90 -6.14 -1.37 -9.01
C HIS A 90 -6.65 -0.05 -9.59
N SER A 91 -7.67 -0.10 -10.40
CA SER A 91 -8.20 1.10 -11.04
C SER A 91 -9.61 0.88 -11.51
N GLU A 92 -10.30 1.97 -11.79
CA GLU A 92 -11.59 1.91 -12.45
C GLU A 92 -11.49 1.09 -13.73
N LYS A 93 -12.57 0.41 -14.04
CA LYS A 93 -12.66 -0.43 -15.23
C LYS A 93 -12.32 0.36 -16.48
N ALA A 94 -11.35 -0.15 -17.20
CA ALA A 94 -10.96 0.40 -18.48
C ALA A 94 -12.12 0.31 -19.47
N ASN A 95 -12.80 1.42 -19.69
CA ASN A 95 -13.73 1.58 -20.79
C ASN A 95 -14.13 3.05 -20.89
N PRO A 96 -13.97 3.71 -21.97
CA PRO A 96 -13.54 3.29 -23.30
C PRO A 96 -12.06 3.54 -23.59
N SER A 97 -11.64 3.52 -24.84
CA SER A 97 -10.30 3.86 -25.32
C SER A 97 -10.04 5.38 -25.28
N PRO A 98 -8.89 5.86 -24.73
CA PRO A 98 -7.82 5.07 -24.12
C PRO A 98 -8.20 4.53 -22.73
N SER A 99 -7.64 3.37 -22.38
CA SER A 99 -7.89 2.70 -21.10
C SER A 99 -7.50 3.58 -19.92
N GLU A 100 -8.34 3.63 -18.88
CA GLU A 100 -8.05 4.27 -17.59
C GLU A 100 -7.33 3.33 -16.63
N GLU A 101 -7.04 2.12 -17.04
CA GLU A 101 -6.32 1.14 -16.25
C GLU A 101 -4.94 1.67 -15.82
N ARG A 102 -4.63 1.59 -14.52
CA ARG A 102 -3.39 2.09 -13.95
C ARG A 102 -2.32 1.01 -13.78
N SER A 103 -2.30 0.04 -14.70
CA SER A 103 -1.18 -0.90 -14.79
C SER A 103 0.10 -0.21 -15.28
N PRO A 104 1.30 -0.71 -14.91
CA PRO A 104 2.55 -0.09 -15.33
C PRO A 104 2.71 0.01 -16.85
N TRP A 105 2.16 -0.96 -17.57
CA TRP A 105 2.19 -0.98 -19.06
C TRP A 105 1.35 0.14 -19.65
N ASN A 106 0.11 0.30 -19.20
CA ASN A 106 -0.78 1.33 -19.70
C ASN A 106 -0.32 2.74 -19.30
N VAL A 107 0.22 2.87 -18.07
CA VAL A 107 0.76 4.17 -17.64
C VAL A 107 1.99 4.55 -18.44
N GLN A 108 2.90 3.61 -18.75
CA GLN A 108 4.03 3.86 -19.63
C GLN A 108 3.56 4.29 -21.05
N GLU A 109 2.61 3.55 -21.64
CA GLU A 109 2.09 3.85 -22.96
C GLU A 109 1.44 5.25 -23.01
N ARG A 110 0.59 5.57 -22.06
CA ARG A 110 -0.15 6.85 -22.05
C ARG A 110 0.70 8.06 -21.69
N THR A 111 1.70 7.90 -20.83
CA THR A 111 2.60 9.01 -20.45
C THR A 111 3.78 9.18 -21.40
N GLY A 112 4.14 8.15 -22.14
CA GLY A 112 5.33 8.12 -22.98
C GLY A 112 6.64 8.03 -22.20
N ASP A 113 6.60 7.76 -20.90
CA ASP A 113 7.79 7.63 -20.05
C ASP A 113 8.25 6.18 -19.98
N ASP A 114 9.29 5.83 -20.74
CA ASP A 114 9.84 4.48 -20.85
C ASP A 114 10.57 3.99 -19.58
N THR A 115 10.71 4.84 -18.57
CA THR A 115 11.31 4.47 -17.29
C THR A 115 10.30 3.83 -16.31
N ILE A 116 9.01 3.84 -16.57
CA ILE A 116 7.97 3.31 -15.67
C ILE A 116 8.13 1.82 -15.43
N ILE A 117 8.12 1.01 -16.50
CA ILE A 117 8.26 -0.46 -16.38
C ILE A 117 9.59 -0.85 -15.74
N PRO A 118 10.74 -0.29 -16.12
CA PRO A 118 12.01 -0.55 -15.43
C PRO A 118 11.95 -0.21 -13.94
N THR A 119 11.39 0.94 -13.56
CA THR A 119 11.25 1.36 -12.15
C THR A 119 10.33 0.40 -11.38
N PHE A 120 9.17 0.10 -11.93
CA PHE A 120 8.21 -0.85 -11.33
C PHE A 120 8.88 -2.22 -11.11
N ARG A 121 9.54 -2.75 -12.13
CA ARG A 121 10.26 -4.05 -12.04
C ARG A 121 11.34 -4.03 -10.98
N TYR A 122 12.11 -2.95 -10.86
CA TYR A 122 13.15 -2.81 -9.85
C TYR A 122 12.55 -2.92 -8.43
N TYR A 123 11.49 -2.15 -8.14
CA TYR A 123 10.90 -2.15 -6.79
C TYR A 123 10.09 -3.41 -6.48
N VAL A 124 9.45 -4.02 -7.46
CA VAL A 124 8.82 -5.35 -7.28
C VAL A 124 9.89 -6.41 -6.97
N ASN A 125 11.01 -6.42 -7.68
CA ASN A 125 12.11 -7.33 -7.39
C ASN A 125 12.72 -7.07 -6.01
N THR A 126 12.88 -5.79 -5.62
CA THR A 126 13.32 -5.42 -4.27
C THR A 126 12.37 -5.99 -3.23
N ARG A 127 11.06 -5.79 -3.41
CA ARG A 127 10.03 -6.35 -2.51
C ARG A 127 10.10 -7.88 -2.45
N MET A 128 10.24 -8.56 -3.58
CA MET A 128 10.37 -10.02 -3.61
C MET A 128 11.61 -10.51 -2.87
N ASN A 129 12.72 -9.77 -2.91
CA ASN A 129 13.93 -10.12 -2.17
C ASN A 129 13.77 -9.96 -0.66
N ILE A 130 12.97 -8.99 -0.19
CA ILE A 130 12.67 -8.80 1.23
C ILE A 130 11.40 -9.56 1.68
N LEU A 131 10.79 -10.38 0.83
CA LEU A 131 9.58 -11.12 1.19
C LEU A 131 9.74 -12.02 2.42
N PRO A 132 10.86 -12.72 2.66
CA PRO A 132 11.07 -13.47 3.89
C PRO A 132 11.05 -12.59 5.14
N TYR A 133 11.61 -11.37 5.07
CA TYR A 133 11.53 -10.36 6.12
C TYR A 133 10.08 -9.93 6.35
N ILE A 134 9.37 -9.53 5.29
CA ILE A 134 7.95 -9.14 5.37
C ILE A 134 7.10 -10.22 6.03
N TYR A 135 7.34 -11.48 5.68
CA TYR A 135 6.62 -12.62 6.25
C TYR A 135 6.90 -12.78 7.75
N SER A 136 8.17 -12.66 8.16
CA SER A 136 8.56 -12.77 9.58
C SER A 136 7.97 -11.63 10.41
N GLU A 137 8.03 -10.40 9.92
CA GLU A 137 7.45 -9.24 10.60
C GLU A 137 5.91 -9.31 10.65
N ALA A 138 5.28 -9.81 9.58
CA ALA A 138 3.84 -10.04 9.59
C ALA A 138 3.43 -11.09 10.63
N GLN A 139 4.23 -12.15 10.80
CA GLN A 139 4.02 -13.12 11.87
C GLN A 139 4.18 -12.47 13.25
N GLN A 140 5.26 -11.74 13.46
CA GLN A 140 5.52 -11.02 14.72
C GLN A 140 4.37 -10.07 15.07
N CYS A 141 3.87 -9.35 14.07
CA CYS A 141 2.72 -8.46 14.21
C CYS A 141 1.46 -9.20 14.70
N THR A 142 1.24 -10.44 14.30
CA THR A 142 0.09 -11.23 14.79
C THR A 142 0.27 -11.70 16.23
N GLU A 143 1.49 -11.72 16.76
CA GLU A 143 1.82 -12.17 18.11
C GLU A 143 1.79 -11.02 19.13
N ASP A 144 2.36 -9.86 18.78
CA ASP A 144 2.51 -8.73 19.72
C ASP A 144 1.74 -7.46 19.32
N GLY A 145 1.19 -7.40 18.09
CA GLY A 145 0.40 -6.29 17.62
C GLY A 145 1.24 -5.13 17.05
N THR A 146 2.56 -5.24 16.98
CA THR A 146 3.42 -4.20 16.40
C THR A 146 3.21 -4.11 14.88
N PRO A 147 2.71 -2.99 14.33
CA PRO A 147 2.45 -2.90 12.90
C PRO A 147 3.75 -2.91 12.09
N LEU A 148 3.73 -3.61 10.96
CA LEU A 148 4.87 -3.68 10.03
C LEU A 148 5.23 -2.29 9.50
N MET A 149 4.24 -1.50 9.10
CA MET A 149 4.39 -0.11 8.70
C MET A 149 3.99 0.78 9.88
N ARG A 150 4.95 1.53 10.47
CA ARG A 150 4.71 2.27 11.70
C ARG A 150 5.46 3.61 11.75
N ALA A 151 4.86 4.57 12.44
CA ALA A 151 5.47 5.88 12.65
C ALA A 151 6.74 5.76 13.51
N MET A 152 7.73 6.61 13.25
CA MET A 152 9.02 6.60 13.94
C MET A 152 8.89 6.68 15.47
N MET A 153 7.91 7.43 15.98
CA MET A 153 7.67 7.58 17.42
C MET A 153 7.31 6.27 18.14
N ILE A 154 6.92 5.22 17.42
CA ILE A 154 6.62 3.91 18.03
C ILE A 154 7.92 3.22 18.46
N ASP A 155 8.96 3.28 17.61
CA ASP A 155 10.26 2.68 17.90
C ASP A 155 11.18 3.61 18.72
N PHE A 156 10.97 4.93 18.62
CA PHE A 156 11.79 5.96 19.27
C PHE A 156 10.94 6.92 20.12
N PRO A 157 10.21 6.41 21.15
CA PRO A 157 9.27 7.24 21.92
C PRO A 157 9.95 8.33 22.78
N GLU A 158 11.23 8.16 23.09
CA GLU A 158 12.00 9.12 23.89
C GLU A 158 12.71 10.20 23.02
N ASP A 159 12.65 10.07 21.71
CA ASP A 159 13.26 11.03 20.80
C ASP A 159 12.23 12.06 20.31
N PRO A 160 12.35 13.34 20.74
CA PRO A 160 11.41 14.38 20.30
C PRO A 160 11.33 14.57 18.78
N GLU A 161 12.44 14.34 18.05
CA GLU A 161 12.46 14.46 16.60
C GLU A 161 11.60 13.40 15.91
N ALA A 162 11.40 12.24 16.53
CA ALA A 162 10.58 11.17 15.99
C ALA A 162 9.08 11.53 15.86
N TYR A 163 8.61 12.55 16.55
CA TYR A 163 7.22 12.99 16.53
C TYR A 163 6.89 13.92 15.35
N ASP A 164 7.91 14.59 14.81
CA ASP A 164 7.76 15.59 13.74
C ASP A 164 8.22 15.05 12.36
N LEU A 165 8.54 13.75 12.26
CA LEU A 165 9.01 13.15 11.01
C LEU A 165 7.82 12.80 10.09
N GLU A 166 7.62 13.62 9.05
CA GLU A 166 6.57 13.44 8.05
C GLU A 166 7.03 12.65 6.80
N GLU A 167 8.34 12.51 6.59
CA GLU A 167 8.91 11.97 5.35
C GLU A 167 9.46 10.54 5.48
N GLN A 168 9.31 9.92 6.64
CA GLN A 168 9.79 8.56 6.87
C GLN A 168 8.95 7.79 7.89
N TYR A 169 8.99 6.48 7.77
CA TYR A 169 8.39 5.53 8.70
C TYR A 169 9.25 4.27 8.80
N MET A 170 9.00 3.45 9.79
CA MET A 170 9.60 2.12 9.93
C MET A 170 8.80 1.07 9.17
N PHE A 171 9.53 0.13 8.57
CA PHE A 171 8.93 -0.98 7.84
C PHE A 171 9.65 -2.29 8.18
#